data_5a2008db334ff75f0e2641b30036baf4
#
_entry.id   5a2008db334ff75f0e2641b30036baf4
#
_cell.length_a   1.000
_cell.length_b   1.000
_cell.length_c   1.000
_cell.angle_alpha   90.00
_cell.angle_beta   90.00
_cell.angle_gamma   90.00
#
_symmetry.space_group_name_H-M   'P 1'
#
loop_
_entity.id
_entity.type
_entity.pdbx_description
1 polymer ?
#
loop_
_entity_poly.entity_id
_entity_poly.type
_entity_poly.pdbx_seq_one_letter_code
_entity_poly.pdbx_strand_id
1 'polypeptide(L)'
;KLARKNSQNDTEIRKITRNTLLSWKVLEEKNGRIFPTNAYILLSGKENWEVSRKIQCGVFKGETRSIFVDKKEFEGSIIMQLEKAYQYVLEKINLGSDIIGIYRVDKYEIPPKSIREVIANAVIHRSYLEPNDIQVALYDNRLEITSPGMLLSGVNVKRMKEGYSKLRNRAIASVFAYVNIIEKW
;
A
#
# COMPACT_ATOMS: atom_id res chain seq x y z
N LYS A 1 -14.16 6.82 8.73
CA LYS A 1 -13.74 6.21 10.00
C LYS A 1 -12.21 6.10 10.12
N LEU A 2 -11.48 5.67 9.07
CA LEU A 2 -10.01 5.55 9.07
C LEU A 2 -9.29 6.89 9.25
N ALA A 3 -9.74 7.95 8.58
CA ALA A 3 -9.18 9.28 8.75
C ALA A 3 -9.24 9.78 10.21
N ARG A 4 -10.27 9.36 10.98
CA ARG A 4 -10.39 9.67 12.42
C ARG A 4 -9.42 8.87 13.29
N LYS A 5 -9.01 7.66 12.86
CA LYS A 5 -8.13 6.79 13.63
C LYS A 5 -6.65 7.23 13.56
N ASN A 6 -6.27 7.86 12.44
CA ASN A 6 -4.89 8.29 12.17
C ASN A 6 -4.57 9.74 12.54
N SER A 7 -5.57 10.54 12.95
CA SER A 7 -5.36 11.91 13.43
C SER A 7 -5.09 11.91 14.94
N GLN A 8 -3.88 11.55 15.34
CA GLN A 8 -3.41 11.76 16.72
C GLN A 8 -2.88 13.18 16.98
N ASN A 9 -2.88 14.04 15.99
CA ASN A 9 -2.58 15.47 16.14
C ASN A 9 -3.72 16.30 15.57
N ASP A 10 -4.13 17.32 16.30
CA ASP A 10 -5.20 18.32 16.13
C ASP A 10 -5.24 19.07 14.77
N THR A 11 -5.12 18.36 13.67
CA THR A 11 -5.42 18.91 12.35
C THR A 11 -6.88 18.59 12.04
N GLU A 12 -7.71 19.63 11.91
CA GLU A 12 -9.11 19.54 11.50
C GLU A 12 -9.28 18.46 10.41
N ILE A 13 -10.02 17.39 10.73
CA ILE A 13 -10.40 16.38 9.77
C ILE A 13 -11.30 17.07 8.76
N ARG A 14 -10.73 17.49 7.64
CA ARG A 14 -11.50 18.09 6.55
C ARG A 14 -12.56 17.09 6.12
N LYS A 15 -13.82 17.52 6.21
CA LYS A 15 -14.95 16.69 5.82
C LYS A 15 -14.85 16.34 4.32
N ILE A 16 -14.75 15.06 3.99
CA ILE A 16 -14.76 14.59 2.61
C ILE A 16 -16.14 14.90 2.03
N THR A 17 -16.16 15.74 1.00
CA THR A 17 -17.37 16.12 0.28
C THR A 17 -17.46 15.35 -1.04
N ARG A 18 -18.65 15.39 -1.68
CA ARG A 18 -18.85 14.88 -3.04
C ARG A 18 -17.86 15.52 -4.02
N ASN A 19 -17.67 16.85 -3.95
CA ASN A 19 -16.75 17.58 -4.82
C ASN A 19 -15.32 17.13 -4.63
N THR A 20 -14.90 16.82 -3.40
CA THR A 20 -13.58 16.23 -3.12
C THR A 20 -13.40 14.88 -3.80
N LEU A 21 -14.42 13.99 -3.75
CA LEU A 21 -14.34 12.69 -4.42
C LEU A 21 -14.33 12.80 -5.94
N LEU A 22 -15.04 13.78 -6.51
CA LEU A 22 -15.00 14.09 -7.95
C LEU A 22 -13.62 14.63 -8.36
N SER A 23 -13.03 15.58 -7.59
CA SER A 23 -11.72 16.14 -7.87
C SER A 23 -10.61 15.08 -7.83
N TRP A 24 -10.72 14.09 -6.97
CA TRP A 24 -9.78 12.95 -6.88
C TRP A 24 -10.05 11.86 -7.90
N LYS A 25 -11.11 11.98 -8.74
CA LYS A 25 -11.50 10.93 -9.69
C LYS A 25 -11.88 9.60 -9.03
N VAL A 26 -12.32 9.64 -7.77
CA VAL A 26 -12.93 8.50 -7.08
C VAL A 26 -14.38 8.34 -7.54
N LEU A 27 -15.04 9.46 -7.81
CA LEU A 27 -16.33 9.54 -8.49
C LEU A 27 -16.15 10.28 -9.82
N GLU A 28 -17.01 10.00 -10.79
CA GLU A 28 -17.08 10.65 -12.09
C GLU A 28 -18.49 11.13 -12.38
N GLU A 29 -18.62 12.34 -12.97
CA GLU A 29 -19.90 12.86 -13.42
C GLU A 29 -20.00 12.73 -14.93
N LYS A 30 -21.10 12.12 -15.42
CA LYS A 30 -21.44 11.98 -16.84
C LYS A 30 -22.91 12.30 -17.03
N ASN A 31 -23.23 13.25 -17.91
CA ASN A 31 -24.60 13.65 -18.23
C ASN A 31 -25.42 14.00 -16.97
N GLY A 32 -24.86 14.75 -16.03
CA GLY A 32 -25.49 15.14 -14.78
C GLY A 32 -25.72 14.02 -13.76
N ARG A 33 -25.20 12.82 -14.05
CA ARG A 33 -25.26 11.67 -13.13
C ARG A 33 -23.87 11.33 -12.61
N ILE A 34 -23.82 10.87 -11.35
CA ILE A 34 -22.57 10.51 -10.69
C ILE A 34 -22.41 9.00 -10.65
N PHE A 35 -21.25 8.54 -11.08
CA PHE A 35 -20.88 7.14 -11.14
C PHE A 35 -19.62 6.87 -10.29
N PRO A 36 -19.53 5.69 -9.64
CA PRO A 36 -18.31 5.25 -9.01
C PRO A 36 -17.29 4.85 -10.07
N THR A 37 -16.01 5.21 -9.86
CA THR A 37 -14.90 4.72 -10.67
C THR A 37 -14.35 3.42 -10.09
N ASN A 38 -13.44 2.73 -10.80
CA ASN A 38 -12.73 1.55 -10.27
C ASN A 38 -11.98 1.87 -8.96
N ALA A 39 -11.47 3.11 -8.82
CA ALA A 39 -10.85 3.55 -7.58
C ALA A 39 -11.84 3.54 -6.40
N TYR A 40 -13.11 3.90 -6.61
CA TYR A 40 -14.14 3.81 -5.57
C TYR A 40 -14.36 2.35 -5.14
N ILE A 41 -14.44 1.43 -6.09
CA ILE A 41 -14.66 0.00 -5.83
C ILE A 41 -13.49 -0.55 -4.99
N LEU A 42 -12.25 -0.32 -5.41
CA LEU A 42 -11.04 -0.74 -4.72
C LEU A 42 -10.94 -0.16 -3.30
N LEU A 43 -11.25 1.12 -3.12
CA LEU A 43 -11.18 1.80 -1.82
C LEU A 43 -12.33 1.39 -0.88
N SER A 44 -13.52 1.11 -1.41
CA SER A 44 -14.68 0.72 -0.60
C SER A 44 -14.66 -0.75 -0.18
N GLY A 45 -13.90 -1.60 -0.89
CA GLY A 45 -13.88 -3.04 -0.70
C GLY A 45 -15.17 -3.73 -1.16
N LYS A 46 -15.97 -3.06 -2.01
CA LYS A 46 -17.11 -3.70 -2.63
C LYS A 46 -16.61 -4.78 -3.58
N GLU A 47 -17.23 -5.94 -3.49
CA GLU A 47 -16.88 -7.05 -4.38
C GLU A 47 -17.18 -6.68 -5.82
N ASN A 48 -16.15 -6.79 -6.65
CA ASN A 48 -16.22 -6.74 -8.09
C ASN A 48 -15.06 -7.58 -8.62
N TRP A 49 -15.37 -8.76 -9.12
CA TRP A 49 -14.39 -9.73 -9.59
C TRP A 49 -13.47 -9.20 -10.70
N GLU A 50 -13.92 -8.22 -11.49
CA GLU A 50 -13.14 -7.63 -12.59
C GLU A 50 -12.00 -6.73 -12.09
N VAL A 51 -12.20 -6.04 -10.97
CA VAL A 51 -11.23 -5.07 -10.44
C VAL A 51 -10.65 -5.46 -9.08
N SER A 52 -11.32 -6.35 -8.34
CA SER A 52 -10.83 -6.81 -7.03
C SER A 52 -9.52 -7.58 -7.21
N ARG A 53 -8.54 -7.21 -6.41
CA ARG A 53 -7.20 -7.82 -6.40
C ARG A 53 -6.75 -7.96 -4.95
N LYS A 54 -5.88 -8.93 -4.72
CA LYS A 54 -5.38 -9.28 -3.39
C LYS A 54 -3.95 -8.82 -3.17
N ILE A 55 -3.55 -8.81 -1.91
CA ILE A 55 -2.14 -8.85 -1.52
C ILE A 55 -1.88 -10.23 -0.93
N GLN A 56 -0.96 -10.96 -1.54
CA GLN A 56 -0.50 -12.27 -1.08
C GLN A 56 0.81 -12.08 -0.33
N CYS A 57 0.86 -12.55 0.92
CA CYS A 57 2.07 -12.52 1.74
C CYS A 57 2.56 -13.94 1.96
N GLY A 58 3.87 -14.16 1.84
CA GLY A 58 4.49 -15.46 2.05
C GLY A 58 5.79 -15.33 2.83
N VAL A 59 6.08 -16.31 3.69
CA VAL A 59 7.35 -16.47 4.40
C VAL A 59 8.04 -17.72 3.86
N PHE A 60 9.31 -17.56 3.49
CA PHE A 60 10.14 -18.62 2.94
C PHE A 60 11.38 -18.82 3.80
N LYS A 61 11.81 -20.07 3.95
CA LYS A 61 13.06 -20.41 4.61
C LYS A 61 14.21 -20.37 3.61
N GLY A 62 15.30 -19.72 3.99
CA GLY A 62 16.45 -19.52 3.12
C GLY A 62 16.26 -18.34 2.17
N GLU A 63 16.92 -18.40 1.01
CA GLU A 63 16.99 -17.29 0.04
C GLU A 63 16.11 -17.52 -1.21
N THR A 64 15.41 -18.64 -1.28
CA THR A 64 14.59 -19.03 -2.44
C THR A 64 13.17 -19.39 -2.01
N ARG A 65 12.27 -19.50 -2.97
CA ARG A 65 10.87 -19.93 -2.74
C ARG A 65 10.71 -21.45 -2.57
N SER A 66 11.80 -22.18 -2.35
CA SER A 66 11.77 -23.66 -2.30
C SER A 66 11.11 -24.19 -1.03
N ILE A 67 11.32 -23.56 0.11
CA ILE A 67 10.76 -23.98 1.39
C ILE A 67 9.78 -22.91 1.87
N PHE A 68 8.53 -23.30 1.89
CA PHE A 68 7.41 -22.44 2.27
C PHE A 68 7.08 -22.61 3.75
N VAL A 69 7.00 -21.52 4.50
CA VAL A 69 6.76 -21.53 5.96
C VAL A 69 5.34 -21.10 6.30
N ASP A 70 4.89 -19.98 5.72
CA ASP A 70 3.58 -19.40 6.02
C ASP A 70 3.05 -18.58 4.85
N LYS A 71 1.71 -18.55 4.66
CA LYS A 71 1.04 -17.77 3.61
C LYS A 71 -0.24 -17.15 4.15
N LYS A 72 -0.47 -15.89 3.78
CA LYS A 72 -1.77 -15.24 3.94
C LYS A 72 -2.15 -14.45 2.69
N GLU A 73 -3.45 -14.41 2.42
CA GLU A 73 -4.03 -13.59 1.37
C GLU A 73 -4.98 -12.57 2.01
N PHE A 74 -4.90 -11.33 1.54
CA PHE A 74 -5.72 -10.24 2.07
C PHE A 74 -6.60 -9.69 0.96
N GLU A 75 -7.89 -9.69 1.23
CA GLU A 75 -8.98 -9.23 0.35
C GLU A 75 -9.72 -8.05 0.97
N GLY A 76 -10.67 -7.49 0.22
CA GLY A 76 -11.47 -6.34 0.61
C GLY A 76 -10.87 -5.01 0.16
N SER A 77 -11.10 -3.92 0.89
CA SER A 77 -10.57 -2.62 0.49
C SER A 77 -9.05 -2.61 0.46
N ILE A 78 -8.46 -1.92 -0.52
CA ILE A 78 -7.00 -1.83 -0.67
C ILE A 78 -6.30 -1.21 0.54
N ILE A 79 -7.01 -0.39 1.32
CA ILE A 79 -6.48 0.17 2.58
C ILE A 79 -6.39 -0.94 3.64
N MET A 80 -7.44 -1.78 3.78
CA MET A 80 -7.40 -2.93 4.70
C MET A 80 -6.36 -3.95 4.28
N GLN A 81 -6.22 -4.23 2.99
CA GLN A 81 -5.21 -5.14 2.47
C GLN A 81 -3.81 -4.66 2.83
N LEU A 82 -3.52 -3.36 2.60
CA LEU A 82 -2.25 -2.73 2.97
C LEU A 82 -1.99 -2.84 4.47
N GLU A 83 -2.97 -2.46 5.30
CA GLU A 83 -2.84 -2.51 6.77
C GLU A 83 -2.54 -3.93 7.25
N LYS A 84 -3.28 -4.93 6.76
CA LYS A 84 -3.09 -6.33 7.12
C LYS A 84 -1.75 -6.91 6.63
N ALA A 85 -1.34 -6.57 5.39
CA ALA A 85 -0.04 -7.00 4.86
C ALA A 85 1.12 -6.37 5.65
N TYR A 86 1.02 -5.09 6.01
CA TYR A 86 1.98 -4.41 6.86
C TYR A 86 2.09 -5.08 8.24
N GLN A 87 0.98 -5.33 8.91
CA GLN A 87 0.97 -6.01 10.21
C GLN A 87 1.55 -7.42 10.12
N TYR A 88 1.18 -8.17 9.07
CA TYR A 88 1.71 -9.50 8.83
C TYR A 88 3.25 -9.50 8.70
N VAL A 89 3.81 -8.54 7.96
CA VAL A 89 5.27 -8.43 7.83
C VAL A 89 5.91 -8.11 9.19
N LEU A 90 5.34 -7.16 9.96
CA LEU A 90 5.85 -6.82 11.30
C LEU A 90 5.82 -8.00 12.28
N GLU A 91 4.82 -8.88 12.17
CA GLU A 91 4.71 -10.09 13.00
C GLU A 91 5.76 -11.15 12.66
N LYS A 92 6.32 -11.11 11.44
CA LYS A 92 7.24 -12.14 10.93
C LYS A 92 8.70 -11.72 10.89
N ILE A 93 8.99 -10.42 10.89
CA ILE A 93 10.37 -9.92 10.93
C ILE A 93 10.91 -9.92 12.37
N ASN A 94 12.25 -9.99 12.49
CA ASN A 94 12.88 -10.01 13.79
C ASN A 94 12.78 -8.65 14.49
N LEU A 95 12.49 -8.71 15.78
CA LEU A 95 12.58 -7.60 16.70
C LEU A 95 13.84 -7.78 17.54
N GLY A 96 14.88 -7.02 17.22
CA GLY A 96 16.09 -6.94 18.02
C GLY A 96 15.97 -5.88 19.10
N SER A 97 17.02 -5.75 19.92
CA SER A 97 17.10 -4.66 20.88
C SER A 97 18.53 -4.13 20.97
N ASP A 98 18.65 -2.82 20.94
CA ASP A 98 19.92 -2.12 21.22
C ASP A 98 19.87 -1.57 22.67
N ILE A 99 21.05 -1.49 23.32
CA ILE A 99 21.18 -0.82 24.62
C ILE A 99 21.77 0.56 24.37
N ILE A 100 21.00 1.61 24.67
CA ILE A 100 21.44 3.00 24.56
C ILE A 100 21.53 3.58 25.98
N GLY A 101 22.78 3.72 26.49
CA GLY A 101 23.01 4.05 27.88
C GLY A 101 22.52 2.93 28.81
N ILE A 102 21.51 3.22 29.66
CA ILE A 102 20.87 2.25 30.56
C ILE A 102 19.52 1.73 30.04
N TYR A 103 19.10 2.18 28.85
CA TYR A 103 17.79 1.86 28.31
C TYR A 103 17.89 0.82 27.19
N ARG A 104 16.98 -0.15 27.22
CA ARG A 104 16.74 -1.07 26.09
C ARG A 104 15.81 -0.40 25.10
N VAL A 105 16.23 -0.36 23.82
CA VAL A 105 15.42 0.16 22.70
C VAL A 105 15.18 -1.00 21.72
N ASP A 106 13.93 -1.37 21.57
CA ASP A 106 13.53 -2.42 20.62
C ASP A 106 13.54 -1.85 19.19
N LYS A 107 14.13 -2.59 18.26
CA LYS A 107 14.32 -2.18 16.87
C LYS A 107 14.02 -3.33 15.93
N TYR A 108 13.13 -3.09 14.99
CA TYR A 108 12.91 -4.03 13.89
C TYR A 108 14.10 -4.06 12.93
N GLU A 109 14.43 -5.25 12.40
CA GLU A 109 15.51 -5.42 11.40
C GLU A 109 15.26 -4.62 10.11
N ILE A 110 13.96 -4.43 9.74
CA ILE A 110 13.54 -3.54 8.66
C ILE A 110 12.70 -2.41 9.28
N PRO A 111 13.03 -1.13 9.03
CA PRO A 111 12.28 -0.01 9.59
C PRO A 111 10.78 -0.08 9.22
N PRO A 112 9.85 -0.02 10.18
CA PRO A 112 8.40 -0.09 9.92
C PRO A 112 7.90 0.95 8.89
N LYS A 113 8.47 2.17 8.90
CA LYS A 113 8.16 3.22 7.92
C LYS A 113 8.47 2.75 6.50
N SER A 114 9.61 2.11 6.28
CA SER A 114 10.02 1.61 4.96
C SER A 114 9.11 0.49 4.47
N ILE A 115 8.72 -0.45 5.36
CA ILE A 115 7.78 -1.53 5.00
C ILE A 115 6.44 -0.94 4.55
N ARG A 116 5.89 0.00 5.32
CA ARG A 116 4.64 0.69 4.98
C ARG A 116 4.73 1.38 3.63
N GLU A 117 5.83 2.10 3.39
CA GLU A 117 6.03 2.87 2.16
C GLU A 117 6.12 1.98 0.92
N VAL A 118 6.89 0.89 0.97
CA VAL A 118 7.04 0.01 -0.20
C VAL A 118 5.75 -0.75 -0.51
N ILE A 119 4.95 -1.16 0.50
CA ILE A 119 3.64 -1.78 0.28
C ILE A 119 2.66 -0.73 -0.31
N ALA A 120 2.64 0.50 0.22
CA ALA A 120 1.80 1.57 -0.31
C ALA A 120 2.17 1.89 -1.77
N ASN A 121 3.46 1.97 -2.09
CA ASN A 121 3.95 2.18 -3.44
C ASN A 121 3.55 1.03 -4.37
N ALA A 122 3.60 -0.22 -3.92
CA ALA A 122 3.14 -1.36 -4.70
C ALA A 122 1.66 -1.22 -5.08
N VAL A 123 0.79 -0.77 -4.17
CA VAL A 123 -0.64 -0.53 -4.42
C VAL A 123 -0.87 0.64 -5.38
N ILE A 124 -0.17 1.77 -5.18
CA ILE A 124 -0.36 2.99 -5.98
C ILE A 124 0.15 2.81 -7.42
N HIS A 125 1.25 2.06 -7.59
CA HIS A 125 1.88 1.88 -8.89
C HIS A 125 1.45 0.60 -9.63
N ARG A 126 0.65 -0.27 -9.01
CA ARG A 126 0.11 -1.47 -9.62
C ARG A 126 -0.66 -1.16 -10.90
N SER A 127 -0.53 -2.03 -11.91
CA SER A 127 -1.47 -2.12 -13.03
C SER A 127 -2.71 -2.94 -12.61
N TYR A 128 -3.84 -2.28 -12.42
CA TYR A 128 -5.11 -2.96 -12.11
C TYR A 128 -5.76 -3.63 -13.33
N LEU A 129 -5.19 -3.43 -14.53
CA LEU A 129 -5.58 -4.14 -15.75
C LEU A 129 -5.02 -5.56 -15.80
N GLU A 130 -3.95 -5.82 -15.04
CA GLU A 130 -3.34 -7.14 -14.96
C GLU A 130 -3.98 -7.98 -13.86
N PRO A 131 -4.26 -9.28 -14.13
CA PRO A 131 -4.99 -10.14 -13.20
C PRO A 131 -4.18 -10.60 -11.99
N ASN A 132 -2.84 -10.50 -12.06
CA ASN A 132 -1.96 -10.99 -10.99
C ASN A 132 -2.07 -10.17 -9.71
N ASP A 133 -1.84 -10.78 -8.56
CA ASP A 133 -1.86 -10.12 -7.25
C ASP A 133 -0.53 -9.47 -6.88
N ILE A 134 -0.55 -8.52 -5.95
CA ILE A 134 0.68 -8.03 -5.32
C ILE A 134 1.21 -9.15 -4.43
N GLN A 135 2.51 -9.43 -4.54
CA GLN A 135 3.19 -10.43 -3.73
C GLN A 135 4.18 -9.77 -2.78
N VAL A 136 4.08 -10.13 -1.51
CA VAL A 136 5.00 -9.74 -0.44
C VAL A 136 5.67 -11.00 0.06
N ALA A 137 6.95 -11.18 -0.24
CA ALA A 137 7.72 -12.38 0.06
C ALA A 137 8.84 -12.04 1.06
N LEU A 138 8.78 -12.65 2.23
CA LEU A 138 9.79 -12.53 3.27
C LEU A 138 10.70 -13.77 3.23
N TYR A 139 12.00 -13.54 3.11
CA TYR A 139 13.08 -14.53 3.16
C TYR A 139 13.95 -14.32 4.39
N ASP A 140 14.87 -15.23 4.67
CA ASP A 140 15.76 -15.10 5.81
C ASP A 140 16.67 -13.85 5.72
N ASN A 141 16.94 -13.33 4.52
CA ASN A 141 17.88 -12.22 4.28
C ASN A 141 17.25 -10.97 3.63
N ARG A 142 15.97 -11.00 3.22
CA ARG A 142 15.33 -9.86 2.52
C ARG A 142 13.81 -9.91 2.50
N LEU A 143 13.22 -8.77 2.27
CA LEU A 143 11.82 -8.60 1.92
C LEU A 143 11.72 -8.22 0.42
N GLU A 144 10.95 -8.98 -0.36
CA GLU A 144 10.64 -8.70 -1.76
C GLU A 144 9.17 -8.31 -1.91
N ILE A 145 8.90 -7.24 -2.68
CA ILE A 145 7.55 -6.86 -3.05
C ILE A 145 7.45 -6.79 -4.56
N THR A 146 6.59 -7.62 -5.14
CA THR A 146 6.31 -7.65 -6.56
C THR A 146 4.92 -7.08 -6.83
N SER A 147 4.85 -6.04 -7.66
CA SER A 147 3.60 -5.40 -8.06
C SER A 147 3.40 -5.56 -9.57
N PRO A 148 2.20 -5.99 -10.04
CA PRO A 148 1.93 -6.13 -11.46
C PRO A 148 2.04 -4.82 -12.23
N GLY A 149 2.62 -4.89 -13.41
CA GLY A 149 2.78 -3.78 -14.34
C GLY A 149 4.23 -3.34 -14.54
N MET A 150 4.54 -2.90 -15.76
CA MET A 150 5.84 -2.33 -16.11
C MET A 150 5.94 -0.88 -15.63
N LEU A 151 7.15 -0.34 -15.59
CA LEU A 151 7.36 1.08 -15.36
C LEU A 151 6.63 1.91 -16.42
N LEU A 152 6.06 3.05 -16.02
CA LEU A 152 5.40 3.96 -16.96
C LEU A 152 6.42 4.57 -17.93
N SER A 153 5.95 4.89 -19.14
CA SER A 153 6.79 5.56 -20.14
C SER A 153 7.50 6.80 -19.56
N GLY A 154 8.81 6.89 -19.82
CA GLY A 154 9.68 7.94 -19.30
C GLY A 154 10.20 7.71 -17.87
N VAL A 155 9.80 6.62 -17.20
CA VAL A 155 10.34 6.20 -15.90
C VAL A 155 11.37 5.09 -16.13
N ASN A 156 12.52 5.21 -15.49
CA ASN A 156 13.54 4.16 -15.43
C ASN A 156 14.22 4.16 -14.04
N VAL A 157 14.93 3.09 -13.74
CA VAL A 157 15.56 2.90 -12.42
C VAL A 157 16.52 4.03 -12.05
N LYS A 158 17.28 4.58 -13.02
CA LYS A 158 18.21 5.71 -12.79
C LYS A 158 17.43 6.93 -12.30
N ARG A 159 16.39 7.33 -13.04
CA ARG A 159 15.54 8.49 -12.65
C ARG A 159 14.81 8.28 -11.34
N MET A 160 14.38 7.04 -11.05
CA MET A 160 13.75 6.72 -9.75
C MET A 160 14.74 6.94 -8.60
N LYS A 161 16.02 6.55 -8.75
CA LYS A 161 17.06 6.82 -7.75
C LYS A 161 17.34 8.32 -7.57
N GLU A 162 17.07 9.13 -8.58
CA GLU A 162 17.14 10.60 -8.54
C GLU A 162 15.86 11.24 -7.96
N GLY A 163 14.90 10.44 -7.44
CA GLY A 163 13.65 10.91 -6.85
C GLY A 163 12.49 11.09 -7.83
N TYR A 164 12.68 10.78 -9.13
CA TYR A 164 11.59 10.93 -10.10
C TYR A 164 10.53 9.86 -9.90
N SER A 165 9.29 10.29 -9.72
CA SER A 165 8.11 9.43 -9.60
C SER A 165 7.01 9.85 -10.57
N LYS A 166 6.28 8.87 -11.10
CA LYS A 166 5.10 9.09 -11.94
C LYS A 166 3.97 8.18 -11.46
N LEU A 167 2.92 8.79 -10.93
CA LEU A 167 1.80 8.05 -10.36
C LEU A 167 0.96 7.36 -11.45
N ARG A 168 0.73 6.06 -11.31
CA ARG A 168 -0.20 5.30 -12.17
C ARG A 168 -1.64 5.51 -11.71
N ASN A 169 -1.92 5.38 -10.43
CA ASN A 169 -3.27 5.41 -9.87
C ASN A 169 -3.47 6.69 -9.02
N ARG A 170 -3.61 7.84 -9.69
CA ARG A 170 -3.72 9.16 -9.05
C ARG A 170 -4.87 9.25 -8.05
N ALA A 171 -6.03 8.65 -8.36
CA ALA A 171 -7.19 8.65 -7.46
C ALA A 171 -6.87 7.95 -6.14
N ILE A 172 -6.21 6.79 -6.19
CA ILE A 172 -5.77 6.04 -5.00
C ILE A 172 -4.74 6.84 -4.22
N ALA A 173 -3.75 7.41 -4.91
CA ALA A 173 -2.71 8.23 -4.28
C ALA A 173 -3.29 9.45 -3.55
N SER A 174 -4.28 10.13 -4.12
CA SER A 174 -4.96 11.26 -3.48
C SER A 174 -5.64 10.86 -2.17
N VAL A 175 -6.30 9.69 -2.14
CA VAL A 175 -6.92 9.16 -0.92
C VAL A 175 -5.86 8.75 0.10
N PHE A 176 -4.79 8.06 -0.32
CA PHE A 176 -3.71 7.62 0.56
C PHE A 176 -2.99 8.82 1.21
N ALA A 177 -2.75 9.89 0.45
CA ALA A 177 -2.19 11.13 0.97
C ALA A 177 -3.15 11.82 1.98
N TYR A 178 -4.46 11.77 1.71
CA TYR A 178 -5.45 12.36 2.62
C TYR A 178 -5.56 11.60 3.96
N VAL A 179 -5.45 10.26 3.93
CA VAL A 179 -5.49 9.43 5.15
C VAL A 179 -4.11 9.22 5.78
N ASN A 180 -3.08 9.97 5.34
CA ASN A 180 -1.70 9.92 5.83
C ASN A 180 -1.02 8.54 5.72
N ILE A 181 -1.38 7.76 4.71
CA ILE A 181 -0.68 6.51 4.38
C ILE A 181 0.64 6.83 3.66
N ILE A 182 0.64 7.83 2.78
CA ILE A 182 1.82 8.34 2.08
C ILE A 182 2.05 9.82 2.37
N GLU A 183 3.29 10.27 2.22
CA GLU A 183 3.64 11.69 2.27
C GLU A 183 3.16 12.40 0.99
N LYS A 184 2.77 13.67 1.10
CA LYS A 184 2.51 14.53 -0.06
C LYS A 184 3.85 15.06 -0.56
N TRP A 185 4.17 14.79 -1.80
CA TRP A 185 5.28 15.38 -2.53
C TRP A 185 4.79 16.52 -3.42
#